data_ae6b5b20576a027ca7e4b113e58c23fa
#
_entry.id   ae6b5b20576a027ca7e4b113e58c23fa
#
_cell.length_a   1.000
_cell.length_b   1.000
_cell.length_c   1.000
_cell.angle_alpha   90.00
_cell.angle_beta   90.00
_cell.angle_gamma   90.00
#
_symmetry.space_group_name_H-M   'P 1'
#
loop_
_entity.id
_entity.type
_entity.pdbx_description
1 polymer ?
#
loop_
_entity_poly.entity_id
_entity_poly.type
_entity_poly.pdbx_seq_one_letter_code
_entity_poly.pdbx_strand_id
1 'polypeptide(L)'
;ITSTHRSLAVSEKTVPGDGIANGAEVLAAADIAARRVIAADFDALAIAQGSVISASLFGALAAAEVLPFPKEAFEAAIAKGGKGVGPSLKAFVAGYDAARAGAPLTAPAKTLPRGEIPKGPAKLLAEWTALTTRIDRLPPEVADLARPGLKKVIEFQDLAYGRAYLDRLDTILAQDRAPFDLTREAAKHIANAMSYDDIIRVADEKTRAARVTRIAGEMGAKDQHLLHLTEFLHPRAEEIVSLLPARMGARWAANPRRMALIDRLFNKGRRMRSDSLRGFLTLHILGGLKGWRPKTLRHATETAHLEQWLQTALGYLPLNYDLAVEVIRCRRLVKGYSDTHARGLSKFDKVLAAISLVKDREDAADWARRLREAALKDEEGKALDGAVATINSFL
;
A
#
# COMPACT_ATOMS: atom_id res chain seq x y z
N ILE A 1 29.64 -4.78 3.71
CA ILE A 1 29.12 -5.06 2.36
C ILE A 1 27.60 -4.92 2.39
N THR A 2 27.03 -4.14 1.51
CA THR A 2 25.57 -3.93 1.44
C THR A 2 25.10 -3.89 -0.02
N SER A 3 23.87 -4.36 -0.29
CA SER A 3 23.23 -4.15 -1.57
C SER A 3 22.44 -2.83 -1.56
N THR A 4 22.53 -2.06 -2.64
CA THR A 4 21.70 -0.88 -2.84
C THR A 4 20.28 -1.23 -3.26
N HIS A 5 20.01 -2.49 -3.64
CA HIS A 5 18.66 -3.00 -3.85
C HIS A 5 17.81 -2.87 -2.59
N ARG A 6 16.61 -2.32 -2.75
CA ARG A 6 15.67 -2.13 -1.63
C ARG A 6 14.58 -3.19 -1.65
N SER A 7 14.69 -4.17 -0.79
CA SER A 7 13.61 -5.11 -0.51
C SER A 7 12.94 -4.74 0.82
N LEU A 8 11.61 -4.67 0.83
CA LEU A 8 10.87 -4.38 2.06
C LEU A 8 10.82 -5.62 2.96
N ALA A 9 11.23 -5.47 4.20
CA ALA A 9 11.10 -6.52 5.21
C ALA A 9 9.61 -6.82 5.50
N VAL A 10 9.32 -8.02 6.01
CA VAL A 10 7.95 -8.39 6.40
C VAL A 10 7.43 -7.44 7.48
N SER A 11 8.25 -7.09 8.44
CA SER A 11 7.91 -6.10 9.49
C SER A 11 7.48 -4.76 8.90
N GLU A 12 8.16 -4.25 7.88
CA GLU A 12 7.80 -2.99 7.22
C GLU A 12 6.45 -3.07 6.49
N LYS A 13 6.08 -4.26 6.00
CA LYS A 13 4.81 -4.50 5.30
C LYS A 13 3.64 -4.68 6.27
N THR A 14 3.90 -5.18 7.48
CA THR A 14 2.87 -5.54 8.47
C THR A 14 2.59 -4.44 9.49
N VAL A 15 3.57 -3.56 9.77
CA VAL A 15 3.39 -2.45 10.71
C VAL A 15 2.20 -1.55 10.31
N PRO A 16 1.32 -1.18 11.25
CA PRO A 16 0.26 -0.22 11.01
C PRO A 16 0.78 1.11 10.47
N GLY A 17 0.07 1.72 9.53
CA GLY A 17 0.48 2.97 8.90
C GLY A 17 1.50 2.75 7.78
N ASP A 18 2.54 3.58 7.73
CA ASP A 18 3.67 3.49 6.80
C ASP A 18 4.88 2.94 7.56
N GLY A 19 5.03 1.64 7.54
CA GLY A 19 6.14 0.93 8.19
C GLY A 19 7.44 0.95 7.38
N ILE A 20 7.44 1.62 6.21
CA ILE A 20 8.61 1.64 5.32
C ILE A 20 9.70 2.52 5.93
N ALA A 21 10.82 1.90 6.29
CA ALA A 21 11.99 2.63 6.76
C ALA A 21 12.62 3.48 5.64
N ASN A 22 13.17 4.61 6.01
CA ASN A 22 13.88 5.48 5.08
C ASN A 22 15.21 4.82 4.66
N GLY A 23 15.28 4.33 3.42
CA GLY A 23 16.47 3.68 2.89
C GLY A 23 17.71 4.56 2.87
N ALA A 24 17.54 5.87 2.70
CA ALA A 24 18.66 6.82 2.73
C ALA A 24 19.28 6.94 4.14
N GLU A 25 18.47 6.92 5.20
CA GLU A 25 18.95 6.91 6.57
C GLU A 25 19.73 5.63 6.92
N VAL A 26 19.26 4.48 6.40
CA VAL A 26 19.97 3.20 6.59
C VAL A 26 21.35 3.22 5.91
N LEU A 27 21.44 3.78 4.70
CA LEU A 27 22.71 3.92 3.99
C LEU A 27 23.63 4.93 4.70
N ALA A 28 23.10 6.06 5.17
CA ALA A 28 23.87 7.04 5.93
C ALA A 28 24.40 6.45 7.25
N ALA A 29 23.58 5.65 7.95
CA ALA A 29 24.02 4.96 9.15
C ALA A 29 25.15 3.94 8.86
N ALA A 30 25.09 3.25 7.72
CA ALA A 30 26.14 2.34 7.32
C ALA A 30 27.46 3.08 7.04
N ASP A 31 27.42 4.26 6.44
CA ASP A 31 28.59 5.10 6.16
C ASP A 31 29.26 5.61 7.46
N ILE A 32 28.46 5.94 8.46
CA ILE A 32 28.97 6.39 9.77
C ILE A 32 29.56 5.22 10.59
N ALA A 33 28.89 4.06 10.58
CA ALA A 33 29.24 2.94 11.46
C ALA A 33 30.35 2.05 10.94
N ALA A 34 30.59 2.01 9.61
CA ALA A 34 31.55 1.12 8.97
C ALA A 34 32.88 1.82 8.68
N ARG A 35 34.01 1.10 8.87
CA ARG A 35 35.33 1.59 8.46
C ARG A 35 35.47 1.69 6.93
N ARG A 36 34.78 0.81 6.23
CA ARG A 36 34.74 0.74 4.75
C ARG A 36 33.39 0.19 4.35
N VAL A 37 32.73 0.84 3.39
CA VAL A 37 31.48 0.37 2.80
C VAL A 37 31.74 -0.09 1.38
N ILE A 38 31.30 -1.29 1.05
CA ILE A 38 31.25 -1.85 -0.30
C ILE A 38 29.78 -1.97 -0.68
N ALA A 39 29.35 -1.20 -1.66
CA ALA A 39 27.95 -1.14 -2.08
C ALA A 39 27.84 -1.30 -3.60
N ALA A 40 26.85 -2.09 -4.02
CA ALA A 40 26.42 -2.20 -5.41
C ALA A 40 25.01 -2.79 -5.43
N ASP A 41 24.31 -2.79 -6.56
CA ASP A 41 23.08 -3.56 -6.71
C ASP A 41 23.40 -5.05 -6.93
N PHE A 42 23.75 -5.74 -5.83
CA PHE A 42 24.13 -7.15 -5.87
C PHE A 42 22.98 -8.07 -6.26
N ASP A 43 21.72 -7.63 -6.08
CA ASP A 43 20.54 -8.38 -6.51
C ASP A 43 20.41 -8.35 -8.03
N ALA A 44 20.48 -7.18 -8.64
CA ALA A 44 20.44 -7.05 -10.09
C ALA A 44 21.61 -7.81 -10.77
N LEU A 45 22.81 -7.75 -10.20
CA LEU A 45 23.97 -8.50 -10.70
C LEU A 45 23.74 -10.02 -10.68
N ALA A 46 23.14 -10.54 -9.59
CA ALA A 46 22.85 -11.95 -9.47
C ALA A 46 21.74 -12.39 -10.44
N ILE A 47 20.65 -11.63 -10.52
CA ILE A 47 19.51 -11.91 -11.41
C ILE A 47 19.97 -11.94 -12.88
N ALA A 48 20.83 -11.00 -13.29
CA ALA A 48 21.37 -10.95 -14.65
C ALA A 48 22.14 -12.22 -15.03
N GLN A 49 22.68 -12.94 -14.04
CA GLN A 49 23.39 -14.21 -14.25
C GLN A 49 22.52 -15.44 -13.99
N GLY A 50 21.22 -15.25 -13.71
CA GLY A 50 20.29 -16.35 -13.38
C GLY A 50 20.59 -17.01 -12.03
N SER A 51 21.11 -16.25 -11.07
CA SER A 51 21.47 -16.69 -9.73
C SER A 51 20.77 -15.87 -8.65
N VAL A 52 21.14 -16.04 -7.41
CA VAL A 52 20.59 -15.36 -6.23
C VAL A 52 21.62 -14.42 -5.60
N ILE A 53 21.15 -13.38 -4.92
CA ILE A 53 21.97 -12.31 -4.33
C ILE A 53 23.13 -12.82 -3.45
N SER A 54 22.98 -13.97 -2.80
CA SER A 54 24.03 -14.54 -1.97
C SER A 54 25.30 -14.84 -2.76
N ALA A 55 25.20 -15.22 -4.05
CA ALA A 55 26.35 -15.52 -4.88
C ALA A 55 27.15 -14.24 -5.22
N SER A 56 26.49 -13.13 -5.57
CA SER A 56 27.15 -11.85 -5.81
C SER A 56 27.72 -11.22 -4.53
N LEU A 57 27.00 -11.32 -3.40
CA LEU A 57 27.53 -10.88 -2.10
C LEU A 57 28.75 -11.69 -1.66
N PHE A 58 28.78 -12.99 -1.97
CA PHE A 58 29.93 -13.83 -1.70
C PHE A 58 31.14 -13.43 -2.54
N GLY A 59 30.93 -12.97 -3.79
CA GLY A 59 31.96 -12.34 -4.62
C GLY A 59 32.49 -11.04 -4.01
N ALA A 60 31.59 -10.19 -3.53
CA ALA A 60 31.97 -8.96 -2.84
C ALA A 60 32.75 -9.23 -1.55
N LEU A 61 32.42 -10.28 -0.82
CA LEU A 61 33.15 -10.69 0.38
C LEU A 61 34.59 -11.13 0.04
N ALA A 62 34.77 -11.89 -1.03
CA ALA A 62 36.10 -12.28 -1.51
C ALA A 62 36.92 -11.04 -1.94
N ALA A 63 36.29 -10.08 -2.64
CA ALA A 63 36.92 -8.84 -3.06
C ALA A 63 37.27 -7.89 -1.91
N ALA A 64 36.60 -8.01 -0.79
CA ALA A 64 36.88 -7.22 0.42
C ALA A 64 38.20 -7.59 1.10
N GLU A 65 38.74 -8.77 0.83
CA GLU A 65 40.02 -9.31 1.35
C GLU A 65 40.08 -9.31 2.91
N VAL A 66 38.92 -9.44 3.56
CA VAL A 66 38.80 -9.46 5.03
C VAL A 66 38.95 -10.87 5.61
N LEU A 67 38.96 -11.89 4.78
CA LEU A 67 39.16 -13.28 5.16
C LEU A 67 40.48 -13.82 4.57
N PRO A 68 41.18 -14.73 5.28
CA PRO A 68 42.49 -15.23 4.85
C PRO A 68 42.36 -16.30 3.73
N PHE A 69 41.47 -16.13 2.79
CA PHE A 69 41.25 -17.06 1.70
C PHE A 69 41.43 -16.38 0.34
N PRO A 70 42.14 -17.00 -0.59
CA PRO A 70 42.24 -16.49 -1.94
C PRO A 70 40.94 -16.66 -2.72
N LYS A 71 40.73 -15.90 -3.79
CA LYS A 71 39.51 -15.93 -4.61
C LYS A 71 39.12 -17.34 -5.06
N GLU A 72 40.13 -18.13 -5.42
CA GLU A 72 39.97 -19.50 -5.92
C GLU A 72 39.34 -20.43 -4.86
N ALA A 73 39.56 -20.17 -3.56
CA ALA A 73 38.95 -20.95 -2.50
C ALA A 73 37.45 -20.71 -2.43
N PHE A 74 36.98 -19.48 -2.66
CA PHE A 74 35.56 -19.14 -2.76
C PHE A 74 34.93 -19.78 -3.99
N GLU A 75 35.58 -19.72 -5.15
CA GLU A 75 35.10 -20.34 -6.38
C GLU A 75 35.03 -21.87 -6.23
N ALA A 76 36.02 -22.51 -5.60
CA ALA A 76 36.02 -23.92 -5.32
C ALA A 76 34.89 -24.33 -4.35
N ALA A 77 34.55 -23.48 -3.39
CA ALA A 77 33.40 -23.70 -2.51
C ALA A 77 32.06 -23.70 -3.28
N ILE A 78 31.88 -22.77 -4.23
CA ILE A 78 30.70 -22.75 -5.09
C ILE A 78 30.67 -23.98 -6.00
N ALA A 79 31.82 -24.37 -6.58
CA ALA A 79 31.94 -25.51 -7.48
C ALA A 79 31.56 -26.85 -6.85
N LYS A 80 31.71 -26.99 -5.52
CA LYS A 80 31.23 -28.14 -4.74
C LYS A 80 29.71 -28.18 -4.56
N GLY A 81 29.00 -27.12 -4.91
CA GLY A 81 27.55 -27.06 -4.86
C GLY A 81 26.91 -27.98 -5.90
N GLY A 82 25.63 -28.36 -5.69
CA GLY A 82 24.94 -29.25 -6.59
C GLY A 82 24.37 -28.55 -7.82
N LYS A 83 23.17 -27.98 -7.71
CA LYS A 83 22.48 -27.32 -8.83
C LYS A 83 22.83 -25.81 -8.89
N GLY A 84 22.93 -25.27 -10.12
CA GLY A 84 23.12 -23.83 -10.33
C GLY A 84 24.55 -23.32 -10.16
N VAL A 85 25.56 -24.17 -10.17
CA VAL A 85 26.99 -23.81 -10.01
C VAL A 85 27.42 -22.77 -11.06
N GLY A 86 27.14 -23.01 -12.35
CA GLY A 86 27.54 -22.09 -13.42
C GLY A 86 27.00 -20.67 -13.28
N PRO A 87 25.68 -20.47 -13.13
CA PRO A 87 25.10 -19.16 -12.82
C PRO A 87 25.67 -18.55 -11.54
N SER A 88 25.88 -19.33 -10.48
CA SER A 88 26.42 -18.81 -9.22
C SER A 88 27.87 -18.35 -9.32
N LEU A 89 28.73 -19.04 -10.09
CA LEU A 89 30.08 -18.59 -10.37
C LEU A 89 30.08 -17.29 -11.16
N LYS A 90 29.23 -17.15 -12.18
CA LYS A 90 29.09 -15.89 -12.93
C LYS A 90 28.63 -14.73 -12.05
N ALA A 91 27.65 -14.97 -11.18
CA ALA A 91 27.18 -13.96 -10.23
C ALA A 91 28.25 -13.60 -9.19
N PHE A 92 29.02 -14.58 -8.72
CA PHE A 92 30.18 -14.37 -7.85
C PHE A 92 31.21 -13.44 -8.52
N VAL A 93 31.60 -13.71 -9.76
CA VAL A 93 32.57 -12.88 -10.50
C VAL A 93 32.01 -11.47 -10.68
N ALA A 94 30.74 -11.32 -11.09
CA ALA A 94 30.12 -10.02 -11.23
C ALA A 94 30.09 -9.22 -9.91
N GLY A 95 29.81 -9.88 -8.80
CA GLY A 95 29.86 -9.27 -7.47
C GLY A 95 31.27 -8.89 -7.02
N TYR A 96 32.26 -9.73 -7.31
CA TYR A 96 33.66 -9.49 -7.05
C TYR A 96 34.16 -8.24 -7.80
N ASP A 97 33.87 -8.17 -9.10
CA ASP A 97 34.31 -7.06 -9.96
C ASP A 97 33.64 -5.74 -9.57
N ALA A 98 32.32 -5.78 -9.27
CA ALA A 98 31.59 -4.61 -8.80
C ALA A 98 32.12 -4.07 -7.47
N ALA A 99 32.49 -4.96 -6.55
CA ALA A 99 33.08 -4.58 -5.27
C ALA A 99 34.46 -3.93 -5.41
N ARG A 100 35.27 -4.37 -6.39
CA ARG A 100 36.58 -3.78 -6.69
C ARG A 100 36.48 -2.45 -7.44
N ALA A 101 35.49 -2.31 -8.32
CA ALA A 101 35.27 -1.07 -9.06
C ALA A 101 34.87 0.10 -8.17
N GLY A 102 34.23 -0.17 -7.00
CA GLY A 102 33.74 0.83 -6.06
C GLY A 102 32.61 1.63 -6.67
N ALA A 103 31.40 1.39 -6.23
CA ALA A 103 30.25 2.21 -6.59
C ALA A 103 29.91 3.18 -5.43
N PRO A 104 29.43 4.40 -5.73
CA PRO A 104 28.95 5.30 -4.68
C PRO A 104 27.75 4.67 -3.94
N LEU A 105 27.64 4.97 -2.65
CA LEU A 105 26.57 4.50 -1.76
C LEU A 105 25.23 5.24 -2.09
N THR A 106 24.82 5.22 -3.33
CA THR A 106 23.59 5.85 -3.79
C THR A 106 22.56 4.78 -4.11
N ALA A 107 21.38 4.89 -3.49
CA ALA A 107 20.26 4.10 -3.91
C ALA A 107 19.97 4.37 -5.40
N PRO A 108 19.71 3.33 -6.21
CA PRO A 108 19.35 3.55 -7.61
C PRO A 108 18.14 4.50 -7.64
N ALA A 109 18.25 5.54 -8.47
CA ALA A 109 17.16 6.46 -8.69
C ALA A 109 15.93 5.63 -9.09
N LYS A 110 14.85 5.72 -8.31
CA LYS A 110 13.57 5.14 -8.72
C LYS A 110 13.18 5.81 -10.02
N THR A 111 13.45 5.16 -11.14
CA THR A 111 12.78 5.50 -12.38
C THR A 111 11.31 5.20 -12.16
N LEU A 112 10.56 6.26 -11.83
CA LEU A 112 9.10 6.18 -11.88
C LEU A 112 8.77 5.72 -13.30
N PRO A 113 8.01 4.62 -13.47
CA PRO A 113 7.61 4.19 -14.79
C PRO A 113 6.96 5.41 -15.47
N ARG A 114 7.46 5.80 -16.64
CA ARG A 114 6.82 6.82 -17.47
C ARG A 114 5.38 6.40 -17.59
N GLY A 115 4.47 7.26 -17.13
CA GLY A 115 3.06 6.96 -17.13
C GLY A 115 2.65 6.47 -18.51
N GLU A 116 2.10 5.26 -18.59
CA GLU A 116 1.56 4.74 -19.84
C GLU A 116 0.53 5.74 -20.37
N ILE A 117 0.66 6.12 -21.64
CA ILE A 117 -0.32 6.97 -22.29
C ILE A 117 -1.64 6.18 -22.34
N PRO A 118 -2.72 6.71 -21.76
CA PRO A 118 -4.00 6.02 -21.75
C PRO A 118 -4.45 5.72 -23.19
N LYS A 119 -4.94 4.50 -23.41
CA LYS A 119 -5.49 4.08 -24.69
C LYS A 119 -6.94 3.68 -24.49
N GLY A 120 -7.81 4.05 -25.42
CA GLY A 120 -9.23 3.71 -25.33
C GLY A 120 -10.11 4.51 -26.30
N PRO A 121 -11.44 4.38 -26.19
CA PRO A 121 -12.39 5.15 -26.99
C PRO A 121 -12.19 6.66 -26.83
N ALA A 122 -12.30 7.41 -27.92
CA ALA A 122 -12.05 8.87 -27.96
C ALA A 122 -12.86 9.64 -26.90
N LYS A 123 -14.11 9.26 -26.67
CA LYS A 123 -14.98 9.86 -25.64
C LYS A 123 -14.38 9.74 -24.24
N LEU A 124 -13.93 8.53 -23.86
CA LEU A 124 -13.34 8.29 -22.54
C LEU A 124 -11.99 9.01 -22.38
N LEU A 125 -11.20 9.09 -23.47
CA LEU A 125 -9.94 9.85 -23.46
C LEU A 125 -10.20 11.35 -23.29
N ALA A 126 -11.23 11.90 -23.92
CA ALA A 126 -11.60 13.30 -23.74
C ALA A 126 -12.03 13.59 -22.27
N GLU A 127 -12.83 12.71 -21.67
CA GLU A 127 -13.20 12.83 -20.25
C GLU A 127 -11.98 12.72 -19.33
N TRP A 128 -11.08 11.78 -19.58
CA TRP A 128 -9.81 11.65 -18.86
C TRP A 128 -8.98 12.94 -18.96
N THR A 129 -8.82 13.48 -20.18
CA THR A 129 -8.09 14.72 -20.41
C THR A 129 -8.71 15.88 -19.65
N ALA A 130 -10.04 15.99 -19.65
CA ALA A 130 -10.73 17.03 -18.87
C ALA A 130 -10.44 16.92 -17.36
N LEU A 131 -10.41 15.71 -16.80
CA LEU A 131 -10.07 15.49 -15.39
C LEU A 131 -8.60 15.81 -15.08
N THR A 132 -7.67 15.42 -15.96
CA THR A 132 -6.25 15.74 -15.76
C THR A 132 -5.97 17.24 -15.89
N THR A 133 -6.66 17.93 -16.79
CA THR A 133 -6.58 19.40 -16.91
C THR A 133 -7.07 20.12 -15.64
N ARG A 134 -8.05 19.55 -14.91
CA ARG A 134 -8.44 20.08 -13.59
C ARG A 134 -7.29 20.01 -12.60
N ILE A 135 -6.54 18.89 -12.59
CA ILE A 135 -5.38 18.71 -11.70
C ILE A 135 -4.28 19.72 -12.03
N ASP A 136 -4.06 20.01 -13.32
CA ASP A 136 -3.03 20.97 -13.76
C ASP A 136 -3.29 22.40 -13.26
N ARG A 137 -4.51 22.70 -12.79
CA ARG A 137 -4.92 24.00 -12.20
C ARG A 137 -4.78 24.03 -10.68
N LEU A 138 -4.51 22.90 -10.04
CA LEU A 138 -4.29 22.83 -8.60
C LEU A 138 -2.90 23.36 -8.23
N PRO A 139 -2.69 23.83 -6.98
CA PRO A 139 -1.35 24.11 -6.48
C PRO A 139 -0.40 22.91 -6.70
N PRO A 140 0.87 23.13 -7.05
CA PRO A 140 1.81 22.04 -7.39
C PRO A 140 1.88 20.95 -6.34
N GLU A 141 1.92 21.32 -5.07
CA GLU A 141 2.01 20.40 -3.92
C GLU A 141 0.77 19.50 -3.80
N VAL A 142 -0.38 19.99 -4.22
CA VAL A 142 -1.64 19.25 -4.27
C VAL A 142 -1.68 18.37 -5.52
N ALA A 143 -1.30 18.93 -6.67
CA ALA A 143 -1.33 18.25 -7.98
C ALA A 143 -0.50 16.96 -7.97
N ASP A 144 0.68 16.98 -7.31
CA ASP A 144 1.58 15.82 -7.19
C ASP A 144 0.92 14.61 -6.51
N LEU A 145 0.04 14.85 -5.54
CA LEU A 145 -0.70 13.79 -4.86
C LEU A 145 -2.07 13.52 -5.50
N ALA A 146 -2.70 14.54 -6.08
CA ALA A 146 -4.00 14.40 -6.73
C ALA A 146 -3.91 13.56 -8.01
N ARG A 147 -2.83 13.66 -8.78
CA ARG A 147 -2.63 12.91 -10.03
C ARG A 147 -2.61 11.38 -9.82
N PRO A 148 -1.74 10.81 -8.97
CA PRO A 148 -1.81 9.38 -8.66
C PRO A 148 -3.11 9.00 -7.94
N GLY A 149 -3.68 9.89 -7.13
CA GLY A 149 -4.97 9.71 -6.48
C GLY A 149 -6.10 9.53 -7.49
N LEU A 150 -6.21 10.40 -8.50
CA LEU A 150 -7.19 10.31 -9.58
C LEU A 150 -7.06 9.00 -10.34
N LYS A 151 -5.83 8.60 -10.73
CA LYS A 151 -5.59 7.33 -11.41
C LYS A 151 -6.11 6.16 -10.58
N LYS A 152 -5.76 6.12 -9.29
CA LYS A 152 -6.18 5.06 -8.37
C LYS A 152 -7.70 4.96 -8.25
N VAL A 153 -8.39 6.07 -8.14
CA VAL A 153 -9.85 6.13 -7.97
C VAL A 153 -10.57 5.70 -9.26
N ILE A 154 -10.07 6.11 -10.43
CA ILE A 154 -10.62 5.69 -11.72
C ILE A 154 -10.37 4.20 -11.99
N GLU A 155 -9.20 3.70 -11.67
CA GLU A 155 -8.88 2.25 -11.74
C GLU A 155 -9.78 1.44 -10.80
N PHE A 156 -10.09 1.97 -9.63
CA PHE A 156 -11.01 1.35 -8.68
C PHE A 156 -12.44 1.28 -9.21
N GLN A 157 -12.96 2.36 -9.80
CA GLN A 157 -14.34 2.43 -10.25
C GLN A 157 -14.46 2.91 -11.70
N ASP A 158 -14.48 4.20 -11.99
CA ASP A 158 -14.68 4.79 -13.31
C ASP A 158 -14.35 6.29 -13.32
N LEU A 159 -14.52 6.95 -14.49
CA LEU A 159 -14.27 8.38 -14.66
C LEU A 159 -15.24 9.27 -13.86
N ALA A 160 -16.50 8.85 -13.69
CA ALA A 160 -17.46 9.58 -12.88
C ALA A 160 -17.05 9.61 -11.40
N TYR A 161 -16.51 8.48 -10.91
CA TYR A 161 -15.98 8.38 -9.55
C TYR A 161 -14.70 9.22 -9.39
N GLY A 162 -13.85 9.29 -10.44
CA GLY A 162 -12.72 10.22 -10.50
C GLY A 162 -13.13 11.68 -10.44
N ARG A 163 -14.23 12.04 -11.11
CA ARG A 163 -14.82 13.38 -11.01
C ARG A 163 -15.26 13.69 -9.57
N ALA A 164 -15.99 12.78 -8.93
CA ALA A 164 -16.42 12.93 -7.55
C ALA A 164 -15.25 13.07 -6.56
N TYR A 165 -14.09 12.49 -6.86
CA TYR A 165 -12.86 12.71 -6.10
C TYR A 165 -12.37 14.15 -6.23
N LEU A 166 -12.26 14.67 -7.45
CA LEU A 166 -11.81 16.05 -7.68
C LEU A 166 -12.79 17.08 -7.14
N ASP A 167 -14.10 16.83 -7.20
CA ASP A 167 -15.13 17.71 -6.64
C ASP A 167 -14.95 17.88 -5.12
N ARG A 168 -14.58 16.83 -4.40
CA ARG A 168 -14.23 16.91 -2.97
C ARG A 168 -12.97 17.74 -2.74
N LEU A 169 -11.95 17.57 -3.59
CA LEU A 169 -10.72 18.37 -3.47
C LEU A 169 -10.99 19.86 -3.73
N ASP A 170 -11.79 20.20 -4.73
CA ASP A 170 -12.15 21.59 -5.01
C ASP A 170 -12.92 22.22 -3.84
N THR A 171 -13.80 21.44 -3.19
CA THR A 171 -14.54 21.91 -1.99
C THR A 171 -13.61 22.21 -0.81
N ILE A 172 -12.55 21.41 -0.63
CA ILE A 172 -11.57 21.60 0.44
C ILE A 172 -10.65 22.77 0.07
N LEU A 173 -10.15 22.80 -1.16
CA LEU A 173 -9.26 23.85 -1.66
C LEU A 173 -9.88 25.25 -1.55
N ALA A 174 -11.19 25.36 -1.79
CA ALA A 174 -11.91 26.63 -1.65
C ALA A 174 -11.90 27.21 -0.22
N GLN A 175 -11.59 26.38 0.77
CA GLN A 175 -11.52 26.75 2.21
C GLN A 175 -10.07 26.71 2.74
N ASP A 176 -9.11 26.29 1.92
CA ASP A 176 -7.72 26.13 2.30
C ASP A 176 -6.91 27.39 1.99
N ARG A 177 -5.69 27.46 2.52
CA ARG A 177 -4.74 28.56 2.32
C ARG A 177 -3.32 28.03 2.14
N ALA A 178 -2.48 28.79 1.49
CA ALA A 178 -1.07 28.43 1.36
C ALA A 178 -0.44 28.09 2.72
N PRO A 179 0.34 27.02 2.84
CA PRO A 179 0.90 26.15 1.80
C PRO A 179 -0.01 24.98 1.35
N PHE A 180 -1.31 25.03 1.55
CA PHE A 180 -2.34 24.06 1.14
C PHE A 180 -2.15 22.65 1.74
N ASP A 181 -1.66 22.58 2.95
CA ASP A 181 -1.42 21.30 3.65
C ASP A 181 -2.69 20.47 3.84
N LEU A 182 -3.83 21.12 4.11
CA LEU A 182 -5.12 20.45 4.25
C LEU A 182 -5.52 19.73 2.96
N THR A 183 -5.49 20.44 1.83
CA THR A 183 -5.87 19.88 0.52
C THR A 183 -4.86 18.84 0.04
N ARG A 184 -3.57 19.06 0.30
CA ARG A 184 -2.51 18.11 -0.03
C ARG A 184 -2.70 16.78 0.69
N GLU A 185 -2.93 16.80 2.01
CA GLU A 185 -3.20 15.57 2.77
C GLU A 185 -4.55 14.96 2.36
N ALA A 186 -5.57 15.78 2.11
CA ALA A 186 -6.85 15.32 1.62
C ALA A 186 -6.73 14.60 0.27
N ALA A 187 -5.92 15.08 -0.67
CA ALA A 187 -5.71 14.44 -1.96
C ALA A 187 -5.26 12.99 -1.80
N LYS A 188 -4.31 12.72 -0.92
CA LYS A 188 -3.82 11.37 -0.61
C LYS A 188 -4.88 10.52 0.10
N HIS A 189 -5.48 11.06 1.14
CA HIS A 189 -6.31 10.29 2.06
C HIS A 189 -7.70 10.04 1.52
N ILE A 190 -8.29 10.96 0.75
CA ILE A 190 -9.57 10.75 0.05
C ILE A 190 -9.42 9.67 -1.04
N ALA A 191 -8.35 9.72 -1.85
CA ALA A 191 -8.11 8.69 -2.85
C ALA A 191 -7.99 7.29 -2.23
N ASN A 192 -7.34 7.18 -1.07
CA ASN A 192 -7.23 5.92 -0.32
C ASN A 192 -8.59 5.48 0.25
N ALA A 193 -9.37 6.39 0.82
CA ALA A 193 -10.69 6.11 1.36
C ALA A 193 -11.69 5.69 0.28
N MET A 194 -11.65 6.33 -0.89
CA MET A 194 -12.49 6.00 -2.05
C MET A 194 -12.08 4.68 -2.72
N SER A 195 -10.85 4.19 -2.49
CA SER A 195 -10.33 2.95 -3.08
C SER A 195 -10.14 1.86 -2.02
N TYR A 196 -11.21 1.62 -1.25
CA TYR A 196 -11.24 0.58 -0.22
C TYR A 196 -11.17 -0.84 -0.80
N ASP A 197 -10.80 -1.81 0.02
CA ASP A 197 -10.76 -3.21 -0.40
C ASP A 197 -12.13 -3.86 -0.21
N ASP A 198 -12.68 -4.41 -1.28
CA ASP A 198 -13.87 -5.24 -1.31
C ASP A 198 -13.63 -6.51 -2.12
N ILE A 199 -14.56 -7.47 -2.05
CA ILE A 199 -14.47 -8.73 -2.79
C ILE A 199 -14.36 -8.49 -4.30
N ILE A 200 -15.02 -7.46 -4.83
CA ILE A 200 -15.02 -7.13 -6.26
C ILE A 200 -13.62 -6.71 -6.69
N ARG A 201 -12.98 -5.82 -5.91
CA ARG A 201 -11.61 -5.38 -6.18
C ARG A 201 -10.61 -6.52 -6.08
N VAL A 202 -10.68 -7.30 -5.01
CA VAL A 202 -9.78 -8.44 -4.80
C VAL A 202 -9.90 -9.43 -5.97
N ALA A 203 -11.12 -9.72 -6.42
CA ALA A 203 -11.36 -10.62 -7.54
C ALA A 203 -10.83 -10.05 -8.88
N ASP A 204 -11.06 -8.77 -9.15
CA ASP A 204 -10.55 -8.08 -10.34
C ASP A 204 -9.01 -8.10 -10.36
N GLU A 205 -8.34 -7.71 -9.28
CA GLU A 205 -6.88 -7.69 -9.19
C GLU A 205 -6.26 -9.09 -9.39
N LYS A 206 -6.93 -10.14 -8.92
CA LYS A 206 -6.46 -11.53 -9.07
C LYS A 206 -6.58 -12.07 -10.49
N THR A 207 -7.42 -11.49 -11.33
CA THR A 207 -7.65 -11.95 -12.72
C THR A 207 -6.99 -11.07 -13.79
N ARG A 208 -6.29 -9.99 -13.38
CA ARG A 208 -5.61 -9.10 -14.35
C ARG A 208 -4.41 -9.78 -15.00
N ALA A 209 -4.30 -9.67 -16.33
CA ALA A 209 -3.18 -10.21 -17.10
C ALA A 209 -1.82 -9.68 -16.60
N ALA A 210 -1.72 -8.38 -16.27
CA ALA A 210 -0.51 -7.77 -15.75
C ALA A 210 0.00 -8.44 -14.44
N ARG A 211 -0.90 -8.98 -13.60
CA ARG A 211 -0.52 -9.74 -12.40
C ARG A 211 0.19 -11.04 -12.76
N VAL A 212 -0.34 -11.77 -13.72
CA VAL A 212 0.25 -13.04 -14.18
C VAL A 212 1.63 -12.80 -14.78
N THR A 213 1.75 -11.79 -15.66
CA THR A 213 3.03 -11.40 -16.28
C THR A 213 4.07 -11.01 -15.23
N ARG A 214 3.67 -10.22 -14.22
CA ARG A 214 4.56 -9.84 -13.12
C ARG A 214 5.03 -11.05 -12.32
N ILE A 215 4.12 -11.95 -11.93
CA ILE A 215 4.45 -13.17 -11.18
C ILE A 215 5.38 -14.06 -11.99
N ALA A 216 5.12 -14.21 -13.30
CA ALA A 216 6.00 -14.97 -14.20
C ALA A 216 7.42 -14.37 -14.21
N GLY A 217 7.54 -13.05 -14.30
CA GLY A 217 8.83 -12.36 -14.23
C GLY A 217 9.54 -12.52 -12.89
N GLU A 218 8.82 -12.33 -11.76
CA GLU A 218 9.35 -12.50 -10.40
C GLU A 218 9.83 -13.95 -10.14
N MET A 219 9.16 -14.93 -10.75
CA MET A 219 9.52 -16.36 -10.62
C MET A 219 10.55 -16.82 -11.65
N GLY A 220 10.99 -15.95 -12.57
CA GLY A 220 11.87 -16.32 -13.67
C GLY A 220 11.26 -17.40 -14.60
N ALA A 221 9.94 -17.45 -14.70
CA ALA A 221 9.25 -18.43 -15.52
C ALA A 221 9.46 -18.14 -17.02
N LYS A 222 9.82 -19.18 -17.78
CA LYS A 222 9.95 -19.13 -19.24
C LYS A 222 8.64 -19.59 -19.87
N ASP A 223 8.44 -19.33 -21.17
CA ASP A 223 7.20 -19.64 -21.91
C ASP A 223 6.76 -21.10 -21.82
N GLN A 224 7.69 -22.01 -21.61
CA GLN A 224 7.42 -23.45 -21.46
C GLN A 224 7.06 -23.87 -20.03
N HIS A 225 7.10 -22.96 -19.07
CA HIS A 225 6.77 -23.27 -17.68
C HIS A 225 5.29 -23.04 -17.40
N LEU A 226 4.63 -24.01 -16.78
CA LEU A 226 3.27 -23.86 -16.30
C LEU A 226 3.27 -23.23 -14.91
N LEU A 227 2.64 -22.08 -14.78
CA LEU A 227 2.45 -21.41 -13.48
C LEU A 227 1.11 -21.86 -12.87
N HIS A 228 1.18 -22.39 -11.66
CA HIS A 228 0.01 -22.70 -10.86
C HIS A 228 -0.18 -21.68 -9.76
N LEU A 229 -1.29 -20.93 -9.82
CA LEU A 229 -1.62 -19.90 -8.85
C LEU A 229 -2.77 -20.38 -7.95
N THR A 230 -2.49 -20.50 -6.66
CA THR A 230 -3.50 -20.89 -5.66
C THR A 230 -3.80 -19.70 -4.75
N GLU A 231 -5.06 -19.32 -4.70
CA GLU A 231 -5.58 -18.28 -3.83
C GLU A 231 -6.18 -18.90 -2.57
N PHE A 232 -5.87 -18.29 -1.42
CA PHE A 232 -6.49 -18.65 -0.15
C PHE A 232 -7.59 -17.62 0.12
N LEU A 233 -8.83 -18.06 0.14
CA LEU A 233 -10.01 -17.24 0.34
C LEU A 233 -10.73 -17.66 1.61
N HIS A 234 -11.13 -16.69 2.42
CA HIS A 234 -11.90 -16.91 3.63
C HIS A 234 -13.00 -15.83 3.72
N PRO A 235 -14.03 -15.92 2.88
CA PRO A 235 -15.10 -14.92 2.88
C PRO A 235 -15.94 -15.06 4.15
N ARG A 236 -16.13 -13.93 4.84
CA ARG A 236 -16.99 -13.83 6.03
C ARG A 236 -18.41 -13.42 5.66
N ALA A 237 -19.33 -13.65 6.58
CA ALA A 237 -20.74 -13.28 6.39
C ALA A 237 -20.90 -11.78 6.08
N GLU A 238 -20.15 -10.93 6.76
CA GLU A 238 -20.17 -9.47 6.58
C GLU A 238 -19.75 -9.08 5.15
N GLU A 239 -18.73 -9.72 4.62
CA GLU A 239 -18.23 -9.46 3.27
C GLU A 239 -19.27 -9.85 2.20
N ILE A 240 -19.92 -11.01 2.38
CA ILE A 240 -20.96 -11.48 1.45
C ILE A 240 -22.17 -10.55 1.51
N VAL A 241 -22.66 -10.22 2.71
CA VAL A 241 -23.80 -9.33 2.92
C VAL A 241 -23.51 -7.92 2.40
N SER A 242 -22.28 -7.49 2.48
CA SER A 242 -21.86 -6.17 2.00
C SER A 242 -21.98 -6.00 0.47
N LEU A 243 -22.01 -7.09 -0.31
CA LEU A 243 -22.25 -7.07 -1.77
C LEU A 243 -23.73 -6.89 -2.15
N LEU A 244 -24.64 -7.09 -1.21
CA LEU A 244 -26.08 -6.90 -1.45
C LEU A 244 -26.40 -5.40 -1.64
N PRO A 245 -27.53 -5.08 -2.31
CA PRO A 245 -28.04 -3.71 -2.37
C PRO A 245 -28.13 -3.09 -0.97
N ALA A 246 -27.76 -1.83 -0.82
CA ALA A 246 -27.58 -1.17 0.48
C ALA A 246 -28.71 -1.43 1.48
N ARG A 247 -29.97 -1.23 1.07
CA ARG A 247 -31.14 -1.44 1.94
C ARG A 247 -31.32 -2.91 2.34
N MET A 248 -31.12 -3.83 1.41
CA MET A 248 -31.26 -5.26 1.66
C MET A 248 -30.11 -5.75 2.54
N GLY A 249 -28.90 -5.35 2.22
CA GLY A 249 -27.69 -5.68 2.98
C GLY A 249 -27.80 -5.22 4.44
N ALA A 250 -28.25 -3.98 4.68
CA ALA A 250 -28.45 -3.46 6.02
C ALA A 250 -29.48 -4.29 6.83
N ARG A 251 -30.60 -4.69 6.20
CA ARG A 251 -31.60 -5.57 6.85
C ARG A 251 -31.05 -6.96 7.16
N TRP A 252 -30.15 -7.49 6.31
CA TRP A 252 -29.56 -8.80 6.54
C TRP A 252 -28.48 -8.72 7.62
N ALA A 253 -27.63 -7.69 7.59
CA ALA A 253 -26.60 -7.45 8.60
C ALA A 253 -27.18 -7.26 10.00
N ALA A 254 -28.34 -6.62 10.11
CA ALA A 254 -29.06 -6.44 11.38
C ALA A 254 -29.73 -7.71 11.90
N ASN A 255 -29.75 -8.82 11.17
CA ASN A 255 -30.42 -10.06 11.57
C ASN A 255 -29.39 -11.16 11.92
N PRO A 256 -29.18 -11.45 13.24
CA PRO A 256 -28.16 -12.44 13.66
C PRO A 256 -28.40 -13.85 13.09
N ARG A 257 -29.63 -14.27 12.89
CA ARG A 257 -29.93 -15.60 12.33
C ARG A 257 -29.50 -15.71 10.87
N ARG A 258 -29.73 -14.65 10.08
CA ARG A 258 -29.28 -14.61 8.67
C ARG A 258 -27.78 -14.56 8.59
N MET A 259 -27.14 -13.75 9.42
CA MET A 259 -25.67 -13.68 9.49
C MET A 259 -25.07 -15.05 9.84
N ALA A 260 -25.59 -15.73 10.86
CA ALA A 260 -25.14 -17.07 11.24
C ALA A 260 -25.34 -18.11 10.12
N LEU A 261 -26.45 -18.02 9.36
CA LEU A 261 -26.68 -18.91 8.21
C LEU A 261 -25.63 -18.68 7.12
N ILE A 262 -25.36 -17.43 6.77
CA ILE A 262 -24.34 -17.10 5.74
C ILE A 262 -22.97 -17.51 6.23
N ASP A 263 -22.66 -17.24 7.49
CA ASP A 263 -21.38 -17.64 8.09
C ASP A 263 -21.17 -19.14 8.01
N ARG A 264 -22.15 -19.94 8.36
CA ARG A 264 -22.13 -21.41 8.24
C ARG A 264 -21.88 -21.89 6.81
N LEU A 265 -22.39 -21.17 5.80
CA LEU A 265 -22.28 -21.55 4.39
C LEU A 265 -20.96 -21.12 3.77
N PHE A 266 -20.45 -19.95 4.12
CA PHE A 266 -19.34 -19.30 3.42
C PHE A 266 -18.06 -19.17 4.25
N ASN A 267 -18.12 -19.08 5.57
CA ASN A 267 -16.98 -18.91 6.46
C ASN A 267 -16.14 -20.19 6.57
N LYS A 268 -15.59 -20.61 5.44
CA LYS A 268 -14.67 -21.76 5.34
C LYS A 268 -13.49 -21.34 4.50
N GLY A 269 -12.28 -21.59 5.00
CA GLY A 269 -11.07 -21.42 4.24
C GLY A 269 -11.10 -22.26 2.96
N ARG A 270 -11.00 -21.63 1.82
CA ARG A 270 -11.03 -22.27 0.50
C ARG A 270 -9.74 -22.03 -0.24
N ARG A 271 -9.22 -23.09 -0.85
CA ARG A 271 -8.13 -22.99 -1.83
C ARG A 271 -8.76 -22.96 -3.21
N MET A 272 -8.50 -21.91 -3.95
CA MET A 272 -9.01 -21.75 -5.30
C MET A 272 -7.82 -21.57 -6.26
N ARG A 273 -7.74 -22.37 -7.29
CA ARG A 273 -6.73 -22.22 -8.34
C ARG A 273 -7.22 -21.18 -9.35
N SER A 274 -6.61 -19.99 -9.33
CA SER A 274 -6.93 -18.90 -10.26
C SER A 274 -6.43 -19.14 -11.68
N ASP A 275 -5.52 -20.09 -11.88
CA ASP A 275 -5.07 -20.61 -13.17
C ASP A 275 -6.00 -21.66 -13.77
N SER A 276 -7.00 -22.15 -13.05
CA SER A 276 -8.03 -23.06 -13.58
C SER A 276 -9.22 -22.29 -14.16
N LEU A 277 -9.87 -22.87 -15.18
CA LEU A 277 -11.02 -22.24 -15.83
C LEU A 277 -12.13 -21.88 -14.84
N ARG A 278 -12.49 -22.79 -13.92
CA ARG A 278 -13.54 -22.54 -12.91
C ARG A 278 -13.14 -21.45 -11.94
N GLY A 279 -11.91 -21.49 -11.42
CA GLY A 279 -11.42 -20.48 -10.48
C GLY A 279 -11.29 -19.11 -11.12
N PHE A 280 -10.73 -19.05 -12.34
CA PHE A 280 -10.64 -17.81 -13.11
C PHE A 280 -12.03 -17.21 -13.39
N LEU A 281 -12.97 -18.00 -13.94
CA LEU A 281 -14.33 -17.52 -14.25
C LEU A 281 -15.06 -17.02 -13.00
N THR A 282 -14.94 -17.73 -11.87
CA THR A 282 -15.55 -17.27 -10.61
C THR A 282 -15.02 -15.90 -10.20
N LEU A 283 -13.72 -15.71 -10.19
CA LEU A 283 -13.10 -14.42 -9.84
C LEU A 283 -13.40 -13.36 -10.90
N HIS A 284 -13.38 -13.71 -12.19
CA HIS A 284 -13.66 -12.78 -13.28
C HIS A 284 -15.10 -12.25 -13.25
N ILE A 285 -16.07 -13.11 -12.97
CA ILE A 285 -17.48 -12.71 -12.79
C ILE A 285 -17.62 -11.79 -11.58
N LEU A 286 -17.00 -12.13 -10.44
CA LEU A 286 -17.00 -11.27 -9.25
C LEU A 286 -16.34 -9.91 -9.51
N GLY A 287 -15.18 -9.87 -10.17
CA GLY A 287 -14.52 -8.63 -10.58
C GLY A 287 -15.36 -7.81 -11.56
N GLY A 288 -16.12 -8.49 -12.46
CA GLY A 288 -17.07 -7.87 -13.38
C GLY A 288 -18.23 -7.13 -12.72
N LEU A 289 -18.50 -7.38 -11.44
CA LEU A 289 -19.51 -6.64 -10.67
C LEU A 289 -19.10 -5.19 -10.34
N LYS A 290 -18.02 -4.67 -10.91
CA LYS A 290 -17.55 -3.31 -10.72
C LYS A 290 -18.65 -2.26 -10.94
N GLY A 291 -19.47 -2.40 -12.00
CA GLY A 291 -20.62 -1.53 -12.26
C GLY A 291 -21.76 -1.66 -11.24
N TRP A 292 -21.81 -2.75 -10.47
CA TRP A 292 -22.76 -2.95 -9.39
C TRP A 292 -22.32 -2.33 -8.07
N ARG A 293 -21.01 -2.16 -7.84
CA ARG A 293 -20.43 -1.66 -6.60
C ARG A 293 -21.14 -0.42 -6.00
N PRO A 294 -21.49 0.63 -6.78
CA PRO A 294 -22.14 1.82 -6.22
C PRO A 294 -23.50 1.55 -5.54
N LYS A 295 -24.11 0.40 -5.80
CA LYS A 295 -25.40 0.02 -5.21
C LYS A 295 -25.26 -0.84 -3.95
N THR A 296 -24.05 -1.30 -3.64
CA THR A 296 -23.77 -2.24 -2.54
C THR A 296 -23.82 -1.56 -1.17
N LEU A 297 -24.12 -2.36 -0.14
CA LEU A 297 -24.02 -1.91 1.26
C LEU A 297 -22.60 -1.42 1.59
N ARG A 298 -21.57 -2.14 1.12
CA ARG A 298 -20.16 -1.73 1.34
C ARG A 298 -19.91 -0.31 0.85
N HIS A 299 -20.30 -0.02 -0.39
CA HIS A 299 -20.11 1.31 -0.97
C HIS A 299 -20.85 2.40 -0.17
N ALA A 300 -22.10 2.15 0.21
CA ALA A 300 -22.88 3.08 1.00
C ALA A 300 -22.23 3.37 2.37
N THR A 301 -21.72 2.33 3.05
CA THR A 301 -21.05 2.45 4.35
C THR A 301 -19.75 3.24 4.23
N GLU A 302 -18.91 2.90 3.26
CA GLU A 302 -17.61 3.58 3.06
C GLU A 302 -17.79 5.04 2.66
N THR A 303 -18.79 5.32 1.81
CA THR A 303 -19.10 6.69 1.40
C THR A 303 -19.63 7.52 2.58
N ALA A 304 -20.54 6.98 3.37
CA ALA A 304 -21.04 7.67 4.56
C ALA A 304 -19.92 7.99 5.56
N HIS A 305 -19.02 7.01 5.80
CA HIS A 305 -17.86 7.20 6.68
C HIS A 305 -16.89 8.26 6.13
N LEU A 306 -16.64 8.25 4.82
CA LEU A 306 -15.81 9.25 4.15
C LEU A 306 -16.39 10.67 4.35
N GLU A 307 -17.68 10.86 4.07
CA GLU A 307 -18.33 12.16 4.19
C GLU A 307 -18.34 12.65 5.65
N GLN A 308 -18.63 11.78 6.61
CA GLN A 308 -18.62 12.12 8.03
C GLN A 308 -17.22 12.57 8.49
N TRP A 309 -16.19 11.85 8.08
CA TRP A 309 -14.81 12.21 8.39
C TRP A 309 -14.42 13.57 7.80
N LEU A 310 -14.76 13.84 6.54
CA LEU A 310 -14.48 15.13 5.89
C LEU A 310 -15.24 16.26 6.57
N GLN A 311 -16.52 16.06 6.90
CA GLN A 311 -17.31 17.05 7.64
C GLN A 311 -16.70 17.34 9.02
N THR A 312 -16.18 16.33 9.72
CA THR A 312 -15.50 16.53 11.01
C THR A 312 -14.23 17.39 10.84
N ALA A 313 -13.41 17.08 9.85
CA ALA A 313 -12.19 17.85 9.59
C ALA A 313 -12.51 19.32 9.22
N LEU A 314 -13.44 19.52 8.30
CA LEU A 314 -13.85 20.86 7.86
C LEU A 314 -14.55 21.64 8.99
N GLY A 315 -15.26 20.96 9.90
CA GLY A 315 -15.86 21.59 11.07
C GLY A 315 -14.85 22.19 12.04
N TYR A 316 -13.64 21.64 12.10
CA TYR A 316 -12.56 22.22 12.91
C TYR A 316 -11.78 23.34 12.20
N LEU A 317 -11.87 23.42 10.89
CA LEU A 317 -11.07 24.36 10.11
C LEU A 317 -11.21 25.84 10.52
N PRO A 318 -12.40 26.38 10.86
CA PRO A 318 -12.54 27.74 11.32
C PRO A 318 -11.91 28.00 12.69
N LEU A 319 -11.77 26.96 13.52
CA LEU A 319 -11.27 27.04 14.90
C LEU A 319 -9.76 26.81 14.95
N ASN A 320 -9.29 25.76 14.29
CA ASN A 320 -7.89 25.33 14.36
C ASN A 320 -7.52 24.60 13.05
N TYR A 321 -6.75 25.29 12.20
CA TYR A 321 -6.29 24.76 10.91
C TYR A 321 -5.46 23.47 11.07
N ASP A 322 -4.50 23.47 12.01
CA ASP A 322 -3.62 22.33 12.22
C ASP A 322 -4.38 21.10 12.74
N LEU A 323 -5.41 21.31 13.56
CA LEU A 323 -6.30 20.26 14.00
C LEU A 323 -7.06 19.65 12.83
N ALA A 324 -7.58 20.48 11.91
CA ALA A 324 -8.26 19.98 10.71
C ALA A 324 -7.32 19.11 9.85
N VAL A 325 -6.06 19.53 9.65
CA VAL A 325 -5.03 18.76 8.95
C VAL A 325 -4.76 17.41 9.64
N GLU A 326 -4.61 17.41 10.98
CA GLU A 326 -4.37 16.15 11.72
C GLU A 326 -5.58 15.21 11.65
N VAL A 327 -6.80 15.72 11.66
CA VAL A 327 -8.01 14.88 11.46
C VAL A 327 -8.02 14.25 10.06
N ILE A 328 -7.59 14.98 9.01
CA ILE A 328 -7.40 14.40 7.67
C ILE A 328 -6.35 13.28 7.73
N ARG A 329 -5.23 13.47 8.40
CA ARG A 329 -4.16 12.48 8.56
C ARG A 329 -4.59 11.24 9.35
N CYS A 330 -5.59 11.34 10.23
CA CYS A 330 -6.11 10.18 10.98
C CYS A 330 -6.66 9.08 10.07
N ARG A 331 -7.09 9.39 8.84
CA ARG A 331 -7.53 8.37 7.87
C ARG A 331 -6.46 7.32 7.57
N ARG A 332 -5.18 7.61 7.83
CA ARG A 332 -4.08 6.65 7.76
C ARG A 332 -4.29 5.41 8.64
N LEU A 333 -5.07 5.50 9.70
CA LEU A 333 -5.38 4.39 10.61
C LEU A 333 -6.23 3.30 9.94
N VAL A 334 -7.06 3.67 8.96
CA VAL A 334 -7.96 2.74 8.28
C VAL A 334 -7.29 2.20 7.03
N LYS A 335 -6.93 0.92 7.05
CA LYS A 335 -6.33 0.22 5.90
C LYS A 335 -6.68 -1.27 5.90
N GLY A 336 -6.44 -1.92 4.76
CA GLY A 336 -6.63 -3.36 4.60
C GLY A 336 -8.10 -3.75 4.46
N TYR A 337 -8.38 -5.01 4.69
CA TYR A 337 -9.72 -5.60 4.59
C TYR A 337 -9.99 -6.52 5.78
N SER A 338 -11.25 -6.97 5.92
CA SER A 338 -11.67 -7.88 6.99
C SER A 338 -11.28 -7.37 8.39
N ASP A 339 -10.64 -8.17 9.23
CA ASP A 339 -10.25 -7.83 10.60
C ASP A 339 -9.31 -6.63 10.69
N THR A 340 -8.38 -6.52 9.76
CA THR A 340 -7.44 -5.39 9.73
C THR A 340 -8.17 -4.08 9.51
N HIS A 341 -9.17 -4.08 8.61
CA HIS A 341 -10.02 -2.91 8.38
C HIS A 341 -10.88 -2.59 9.61
N ALA A 342 -11.53 -3.59 10.20
CA ALA A 342 -12.38 -3.41 11.39
C ALA A 342 -11.57 -2.86 12.58
N ARG A 343 -10.38 -3.39 12.83
CA ARG A 343 -9.49 -2.86 13.88
C ARG A 343 -9.03 -1.43 13.59
N GLY A 344 -8.68 -1.15 12.35
CA GLY A 344 -8.28 0.19 11.92
C GLY A 344 -9.41 1.21 12.11
N LEU A 345 -10.63 0.83 11.73
CA LEU A 345 -11.82 1.66 11.89
C LEU A 345 -12.12 1.93 13.38
N SER A 346 -12.06 0.91 14.23
CA SER A 346 -12.25 1.05 15.69
C SER A 346 -11.23 2.00 16.32
N LYS A 347 -9.95 1.91 15.94
CA LYS A 347 -8.92 2.84 16.40
C LYS A 347 -9.17 4.27 15.90
N PHE A 348 -9.56 4.41 14.65
CA PHE A 348 -9.90 5.69 14.05
C PHE A 348 -11.05 6.37 14.79
N ASP A 349 -12.16 5.65 15.05
CA ASP A 349 -13.31 6.17 15.79
C ASP A 349 -12.93 6.59 17.22
N LYS A 350 -12.09 5.79 17.88
CA LYS A 350 -11.56 6.11 19.22
C LYS A 350 -10.69 7.36 19.23
N VAL A 351 -9.85 7.52 18.22
CA VAL A 351 -9.01 8.74 18.06
C VAL A 351 -9.89 9.97 17.83
N LEU A 352 -10.89 9.90 16.94
CA LEU A 352 -11.78 11.04 16.70
C LEU A 352 -12.62 11.39 17.94
N ALA A 353 -13.10 10.38 18.67
CA ALA A 353 -13.81 10.60 19.93
C ALA A 353 -12.91 11.32 20.96
N ALA A 354 -11.66 10.89 21.12
CA ALA A 354 -10.70 11.53 22.01
C ALA A 354 -10.34 12.96 21.58
N ILE A 355 -10.19 13.20 20.25
CA ILE A 355 -9.97 14.55 19.72
C ILE A 355 -11.12 15.48 20.09
N SER A 356 -12.36 15.00 20.05
CA SER A 356 -13.53 15.83 20.37
C SER A 356 -13.54 16.35 21.82
N LEU A 357 -12.85 15.66 22.74
CA LEU A 357 -12.70 16.07 24.13
C LEU A 357 -11.74 17.24 24.31
N VAL A 358 -10.76 17.37 23.42
CA VAL A 358 -9.68 18.38 23.51
C VAL A 358 -9.75 19.44 22.40
N LYS A 359 -10.79 19.44 21.59
CA LYS A 359 -10.92 20.29 20.38
C LYS A 359 -10.80 21.80 20.64
N ASP A 360 -11.20 22.24 21.82
CA ASP A 360 -11.24 23.67 22.20
C ASP A 360 -9.92 24.14 22.89
N ARG A 361 -8.92 23.26 23.00
CA ARG A 361 -7.61 23.57 23.57
C ARG A 361 -6.67 24.13 22.51
N GLU A 362 -5.73 24.97 22.92
CA GLU A 362 -4.68 25.49 22.05
C GLU A 362 -3.78 24.38 21.49
N ASP A 363 -3.52 23.32 22.28
CA ASP A 363 -2.69 22.18 21.91
C ASP A 363 -3.49 21.01 21.26
N ALA A 364 -4.73 21.25 20.81
CA ALA A 364 -5.60 20.21 20.23
C ALA A 364 -4.96 19.47 19.05
N ALA A 365 -4.26 20.17 18.16
CA ALA A 365 -3.57 19.56 17.02
C ALA A 365 -2.43 18.63 17.47
N ASP A 366 -1.67 19.00 18.49
CA ASP A 366 -0.63 18.15 19.07
C ASP A 366 -1.22 16.90 19.70
N TRP A 367 -2.35 17.01 20.40
CA TRP A 367 -3.05 15.84 20.93
C TRP A 367 -3.57 14.94 19.82
N ALA A 368 -4.14 15.48 18.74
CA ALA A 368 -4.59 14.72 17.59
C ALA A 368 -3.43 13.92 16.96
N ARG A 369 -2.26 14.56 16.79
CA ARG A 369 -1.05 13.92 16.30
C ARG A 369 -0.59 12.78 17.22
N ARG A 370 -0.49 13.04 18.53
CA ARG A 370 -0.07 12.03 19.53
C ARG A 370 -1.00 10.85 19.58
N LEU A 371 -2.32 11.07 19.55
CA LEU A 371 -3.32 10.01 19.51
C LEU A 371 -3.19 9.15 18.24
N ARG A 372 -3.00 9.77 17.06
CA ARG A 372 -2.78 9.08 15.80
C ARG A 372 -1.49 8.24 15.84
N GLU A 373 -0.41 8.79 16.34
CA GLU A 373 0.88 8.09 16.47
C GLU A 373 0.79 6.94 17.49
N ALA A 374 0.14 7.14 18.61
CA ALA A 374 -0.12 6.09 19.57
C ALA A 374 -0.95 4.94 18.98
N ALA A 375 -1.98 5.28 18.18
CA ALA A 375 -2.80 4.28 17.49
C ALA A 375 -2.02 3.46 16.44
N LEU A 376 -0.96 4.03 15.86
CA LEU A 376 -0.06 3.36 14.92
C LEU A 376 1.03 2.52 15.58
N LYS A 377 1.30 2.76 16.86
CA LYS A 377 2.45 2.20 17.57
C LYS A 377 2.32 0.70 17.86
N ASP A 378 1.12 0.23 18.14
CA ASP A 378 0.87 -1.18 18.42
C ASP A 378 -0.48 -1.66 17.85
N GLU A 379 -0.59 -2.96 17.58
CA GLU A 379 -1.82 -3.56 17.05
C GLU A 379 -2.91 -3.70 18.12
N GLU A 380 -2.55 -3.88 19.38
CA GLU A 380 -3.48 -4.10 20.49
C GLU A 380 -4.16 -2.80 20.94
N GLY A 381 -3.54 -1.62 20.63
CA GLY A 381 -4.07 -0.31 20.96
C GLY A 381 -3.79 0.15 22.39
N LYS A 382 -2.89 -0.51 23.12
CA LYS A 382 -2.52 -0.16 24.50
C LYS A 382 -1.93 1.25 24.60
N ALA A 383 -1.11 1.64 23.62
CA ALA A 383 -0.54 2.99 23.58
C ALA A 383 -1.62 4.05 23.36
N LEU A 384 -2.62 3.76 22.52
CA LEU A 384 -3.78 4.64 22.34
C LEU A 384 -4.61 4.73 23.61
N ASP A 385 -4.85 3.61 24.31
CA ASP A 385 -5.59 3.58 25.58
C ASP A 385 -4.90 4.43 26.64
N GLY A 386 -3.56 4.35 26.74
CA GLY A 386 -2.77 5.20 27.61
C GLY A 386 -2.88 6.69 27.29
N ALA A 387 -2.82 7.05 26.00
CA ALA A 387 -2.98 8.44 25.56
C ALA A 387 -4.39 8.99 25.88
N VAL A 388 -5.42 8.18 25.67
CA VAL A 388 -6.82 8.55 26.01
C VAL A 388 -6.98 8.68 27.53
N ALA A 389 -6.41 7.78 28.34
CA ALA A 389 -6.43 7.89 29.80
C ALA A 389 -5.74 9.17 30.27
N THR A 390 -4.64 9.57 29.62
CA THR A 390 -3.96 10.84 29.94
C THR A 390 -4.88 12.04 29.65
N ILE A 391 -5.61 12.06 28.53
CA ILE A 391 -6.59 13.13 28.23
C ILE A 391 -7.65 13.18 29.32
N ASN A 392 -8.22 12.04 29.69
CA ASN A 392 -9.26 11.98 30.71
C ASN A 392 -8.81 12.38 32.12
N SER A 393 -7.49 12.39 32.39
CA SER A 393 -6.96 12.76 33.70
C SER A 393 -6.86 14.27 33.94
N PHE A 394 -6.98 15.08 32.88
CA PHE A 394 -6.88 16.55 32.99
C PHE A 394 -8.17 17.27 32.49
N LEU A 395 -9.19 16.53 32.10
CA LEU A 395 -10.54 17.04 31.83
C LEU A 395 -11.38 17.06 33.10
#